data_f4a1c91a3fae4e93c51ccfa28566bbb3
#
_entry.id   f4a1c91a3fae4e93c51ccfa28566bbb3
#
_cell.length_a   1.000
_cell.length_b   1.000
_cell.length_c   1.000
_cell.angle_alpha   90.00
_cell.angle_beta   90.00
_cell.angle_gamma   90.00
#
_symmetry.space_group_name_H-M   'P 1'
#
loop_
_entity.id
_entity.type
_entity.pdbx_description
1 polymer ?
#
loop_
_entity_poly.entity_id
_entity_poly.type
_entity_poly.pdbx_seq_one_letter_code
_entity_poly.pdbx_strand_id
1 'polypeptide(L)'
;MMKRREFLKSSLWAAAGMGLVSWTSWGELVLGHGDFRYKVDLNWGALNAQFYPVKDCHELVQDKQGRIILLTNHTRNNVLIYNRDGRLLDIWGTDFPGAHGLTLKDEGGEEFLYITDTERHEVIKTTLDGRIVWTWAYPKASGVYDSPSQYIPTETAVADNGDVYIADGYGSQYILHYNQKGELLNVFGGRGEGEAQFLNAHGICIDQRGQAPELLITARQQNQLKRFGMDGALKGVIDLPGAYICRPVVHGSNVYLATIWSGDGSSGTGFVSILDEHNRLVSAPGGVAPVYEEDQLRPMYQVLRVFTHPHDVCVDEDENLYVAQWNAGFTYPIKLTRV
;
A
#
# COMPACT_ATOMS: atom_id res chain seq x y z
N MET A 1 -24.58 -59.88 -7.61
CA MET A 1 -23.24 -59.81 -8.25
C MET A 1 -23.41 -59.02 -9.55
N MET A 2 -23.32 -57.70 -9.51
CA MET A 2 -23.36 -56.86 -10.69
C MET A 2 -21.93 -56.68 -11.25
N LYS A 3 -21.78 -56.86 -12.56
CA LYS A 3 -20.51 -56.92 -13.25
C LYS A 3 -19.85 -55.52 -13.34
N ARG A 4 -18.59 -55.48 -13.00
CA ARG A 4 -17.65 -54.34 -12.92
C ARG A 4 -17.41 -53.53 -14.23
N ARG A 5 -18.33 -53.61 -15.20
CA ARG A 5 -18.14 -52.99 -16.56
C ARG A 5 -19.12 -51.89 -16.87
N GLU A 6 -20.07 -51.51 -16.00
CA GLU A 6 -21.01 -50.42 -16.28
C GLU A 6 -20.79 -49.15 -15.47
N PHE A 7 -19.77 -49.13 -14.57
CA PHE A 7 -19.42 -47.92 -13.79
C PHE A 7 -18.43 -46.99 -14.48
N LEU A 8 -17.99 -47.31 -15.70
CA LEU A 8 -17.03 -46.51 -16.46
C LEU A 8 -17.62 -45.71 -17.64
N LYS A 9 -18.95 -45.65 -17.75
CA LYS A 9 -19.62 -44.92 -18.86
C LYS A 9 -20.42 -43.69 -18.43
N SER A 10 -20.46 -43.33 -17.14
CA SER A 10 -21.21 -42.17 -16.65
C SER A 10 -20.36 -41.04 -16.04
N SER A 11 -19.03 -41.06 -16.18
CA SER A 11 -18.14 -40.01 -15.67
C SER A 11 -17.36 -39.22 -16.74
N LEU A 12 -17.85 -39.18 -17.96
CA LEU A 12 -17.20 -38.53 -19.10
C LEU A 12 -17.95 -37.31 -19.68
N TRP A 13 -18.88 -36.69 -18.92
CA TRP A 13 -19.64 -35.52 -19.41
C TRP A 13 -19.71 -34.34 -18.40
N ALA A 14 -18.64 -34.13 -17.63
CA ALA A 14 -18.54 -32.93 -16.77
C ALA A 14 -17.13 -32.30 -16.78
N ALA A 15 -16.43 -32.36 -17.91
CA ALA A 15 -15.13 -31.73 -18.06
C ALA A 15 -15.00 -30.96 -19.39
N ALA A 16 -16.04 -30.21 -19.74
CA ALA A 16 -16.00 -29.31 -20.89
C ALA A 16 -16.58 -27.95 -20.49
N GLY A 17 -15.77 -27.12 -19.84
CA GLY A 17 -16.17 -25.78 -19.44
C GLY A 17 -15.16 -24.98 -18.63
N MET A 18 -14.04 -25.54 -18.23
CA MET A 18 -12.92 -24.72 -17.75
C MET A 18 -12.00 -24.46 -18.95
N GLY A 19 -12.23 -23.35 -19.63
CA GLY A 19 -11.27 -22.83 -20.58
C GLY A 19 -9.94 -22.67 -19.86
N LEU A 20 -8.94 -23.44 -20.27
CA LEU A 20 -7.54 -23.18 -19.96
C LEU A 20 -7.24 -21.79 -20.53
N VAL A 21 -7.35 -20.76 -19.72
CA VAL A 21 -6.75 -19.46 -20.02
C VAL A 21 -5.26 -19.72 -20.03
N SER A 22 -4.70 -19.84 -21.22
CA SER A 22 -3.27 -20.02 -21.40
C SER A 22 -2.56 -18.80 -20.80
N TRP A 23 -1.56 -19.01 -20.00
CA TRP A 23 -0.72 -17.99 -19.37
C TRP A 23 -0.04 -17.04 -20.37
N THR A 24 -0.16 -17.29 -21.65
CA THR A 24 0.41 -16.50 -22.74
C THR A 24 -0.39 -15.25 -23.12
N SER A 25 -1.58 -15.01 -22.52
CA SER A 25 -2.44 -13.87 -22.90
C SER A 25 -2.43 -12.69 -21.91
N TRP A 26 -1.74 -12.78 -20.77
CA TRP A 26 -1.71 -11.73 -19.76
C TRP A 26 -1.00 -10.43 -20.22
N GLY A 27 -0.10 -10.53 -21.20
CA GLY A 27 0.57 -9.36 -21.78
C GLY A 27 -0.36 -8.41 -22.55
N GLU A 28 -1.58 -8.82 -22.88
CA GLU A 28 -2.61 -8.00 -23.53
C GLU A 28 -3.73 -7.58 -22.58
N LEU A 29 -3.69 -8.05 -21.31
CA LEU A 29 -4.72 -7.70 -20.32
C LEU A 29 -4.61 -6.22 -19.95
N VAL A 30 -5.70 -5.48 -20.16
CA VAL A 30 -5.84 -4.08 -19.78
C VAL A 30 -6.79 -4.00 -18.60
N LEU A 31 -6.34 -3.36 -17.51
CA LEU A 31 -7.11 -3.08 -16.30
C LEU A 31 -7.46 -1.60 -16.23
N GLY A 32 -8.47 -1.27 -15.42
CA GLY A 32 -8.86 0.10 -15.14
C GLY A 32 -9.98 0.63 -16.02
N HIS A 33 -10.37 1.88 -15.80
CA HIS A 33 -11.58 2.49 -16.34
C HIS A 33 -11.30 3.93 -16.81
N GLY A 34 -12.09 4.41 -17.79
CA GLY A 34 -11.95 5.75 -18.33
C GLY A 34 -10.53 5.99 -18.87
N ASP A 35 -9.95 7.10 -18.46
CA ASP A 35 -8.59 7.49 -18.85
C ASP A 35 -7.49 6.72 -18.09
N PHE A 36 -7.83 6.03 -16.99
CA PHE A 36 -6.87 5.29 -16.16
C PHE A 36 -6.88 3.81 -16.54
N ARG A 37 -6.21 3.48 -17.63
CA ARG A 37 -6.11 2.13 -18.18
C ARG A 37 -4.66 1.68 -18.25
N TYR A 38 -4.43 0.38 -17.99
CA TYR A 38 -3.08 -0.14 -17.80
C TYR A 38 -2.93 -1.54 -18.37
N LYS A 39 -1.82 -1.80 -19.07
CA LYS A 39 -1.36 -3.16 -19.40
C LYS A 39 -0.63 -3.78 -18.23
N VAL A 40 -0.88 -5.06 -17.97
CA VAL A 40 -0.30 -5.81 -16.85
C VAL A 40 1.02 -6.46 -17.25
N ASP A 41 2.07 -6.27 -16.45
CA ASP A 41 3.32 -7.04 -16.49
C ASP A 41 3.53 -7.75 -15.15
N LEU A 42 3.29 -9.05 -15.12
CA LEU A 42 3.45 -9.91 -13.96
C LEU A 42 4.91 -10.30 -13.70
N ASN A 43 5.81 -10.01 -14.62
CA ASN A 43 7.22 -10.43 -14.56
C ASN A 43 8.17 -9.27 -14.25
N TRP A 44 7.66 -8.05 -14.13
CA TRP A 44 8.50 -6.91 -13.78
C TRP A 44 9.21 -7.15 -12.45
N GLY A 45 10.51 -6.88 -12.39
CA GLY A 45 11.31 -7.01 -11.18
C GLY A 45 11.50 -8.44 -10.67
N ALA A 46 11.01 -9.47 -11.41
CA ALA A 46 11.14 -10.85 -11.00
C ALA A 46 12.60 -11.30 -11.02
N LEU A 47 13.04 -11.89 -9.91
CA LEU A 47 14.41 -12.35 -9.70
C LEU A 47 14.44 -13.84 -9.37
N ASN A 48 15.64 -14.42 -9.32
CA ASN A 48 15.82 -15.76 -8.78
C ASN A 48 15.66 -15.72 -7.25
N ALA A 49 14.54 -16.24 -6.73
CA ALA A 49 14.21 -16.23 -5.31
C ALA A 49 15.21 -16.99 -4.42
N GLN A 50 16.03 -17.87 -4.97
CA GLN A 50 17.10 -18.53 -4.22
C GLN A 50 18.19 -17.52 -3.80
N PHE A 51 18.47 -16.53 -4.63
CA PHE A 51 19.52 -15.52 -4.38
C PHE A 51 18.95 -14.23 -3.82
N TYR A 52 17.79 -13.81 -4.28
CA TYR A 52 17.15 -12.54 -3.97
C TYR A 52 15.71 -12.72 -3.43
N PRO A 53 15.53 -13.51 -2.35
CA PRO A 53 14.19 -13.79 -1.85
C PRO A 53 13.48 -12.52 -1.39
N VAL A 54 12.18 -12.46 -1.61
CA VAL A 54 11.25 -11.53 -0.97
C VAL A 54 10.27 -12.35 -0.12
N LYS A 55 9.64 -11.72 0.87
CA LYS A 55 8.55 -12.34 1.64
C LYS A 55 7.27 -11.56 1.37
N ASP A 56 6.93 -10.62 2.23
CA ASP A 56 5.84 -9.70 1.99
C ASP A 56 6.44 -8.43 1.38
N CYS A 57 6.06 -8.10 0.16
CA CYS A 57 6.42 -6.82 -0.44
C CYS A 57 5.44 -5.78 0.08
N HIS A 58 5.92 -4.88 0.96
CA HIS A 58 5.05 -3.94 1.64
C HIS A 58 4.87 -2.66 0.86
N GLU A 59 5.95 -1.96 0.53
CA GLU A 59 5.86 -0.65 -0.08
C GLU A 59 6.92 -0.39 -1.13
N LEU A 60 6.63 0.59 -2.01
CA LEU A 60 7.51 1.05 -3.08
C LEU A 60 7.53 2.58 -3.14
N VAL A 61 8.69 3.13 -3.43
CA VAL A 61 8.86 4.55 -3.75
C VAL A 61 9.76 4.73 -4.97
N GLN A 62 9.60 5.84 -5.70
CA GLN A 62 10.51 6.24 -6.77
C GLN A 62 11.40 7.37 -6.28
N ASP A 63 12.73 7.25 -6.45
CA ASP A 63 13.68 8.30 -6.14
C ASP A 63 13.87 9.28 -7.32
N LYS A 64 14.59 10.36 -7.08
CA LYS A 64 14.91 11.39 -8.09
C LYS A 64 15.70 10.87 -9.30
N GLN A 65 16.34 9.71 -9.19
CA GLN A 65 17.06 9.06 -10.28
C GLN A 65 16.14 8.16 -11.12
N GLY A 66 14.84 8.10 -10.78
CA GLY A 66 13.85 7.24 -11.42
C GLY A 66 13.97 5.77 -11.03
N ARG A 67 14.72 5.45 -9.93
CA ARG A 67 14.82 4.07 -9.44
C ARG A 67 13.61 3.74 -8.58
N ILE A 68 13.15 2.50 -8.67
CA ILE A 68 12.05 1.97 -7.84
C ILE A 68 12.67 1.23 -6.66
N ILE A 69 12.38 1.69 -5.46
CA ILE A 69 12.88 1.14 -4.19
C ILE A 69 11.74 0.35 -3.57
N LEU A 70 11.94 -0.94 -3.40
CA LEU A 70 10.99 -1.88 -2.79
C LEU A 70 11.40 -2.21 -1.37
N LEU A 71 10.46 -2.12 -0.43
CA LEU A 71 10.61 -2.61 0.93
C LEU A 71 9.92 -3.96 1.10
N THR A 72 10.62 -4.92 1.72
CA THR A 72 10.09 -6.25 2.09
C THR A 72 10.59 -6.64 3.48
N ASN A 73 9.82 -7.44 4.19
CA ASN A 73 10.18 -7.95 5.51
C ASN A 73 11.03 -9.23 5.46
N HIS A 74 11.65 -9.53 4.31
CA HIS A 74 12.60 -10.66 4.22
C HIS A 74 13.98 -10.24 4.71
N THR A 75 14.45 -10.81 5.83
CA THR A 75 15.69 -10.43 6.54
C THR A 75 16.99 -10.77 5.82
N ARG A 76 16.98 -11.21 4.58
CA ARG A 76 18.16 -11.27 3.70
C ARG A 76 18.22 -10.09 2.74
N ASN A 77 17.11 -9.46 2.45
CA ASN A 77 16.98 -8.39 1.46
C ASN A 77 15.79 -7.49 1.85
N ASN A 78 15.95 -6.64 2.86
CA ASN A 78 14.83 -5.76 3.24
C ASN A 78 14.52 -4.71 2.17
N VAL A 79 15.54 -4.24 1.46
CA VAL A 79 15.38 -3.23 0.41
C VAL A 79 16.00 -3.73 -0.89
N LEU A 80 15.24 -3.66 -1.98
CA LEU A 80 15.66 -3.95 -3.34
C LEU A 80 15.48 -2.70 -4.19
N ILE A 81 16.52 -2.30 -4.92
CA ILE A 81 16.50 -1.10 -5.76
C ILE A 81 16.56 -1.53 -7.23
N TYR A 82 15.55 -1.14 -8.00
CA TYR A 82 15.40 -1.48 -9.41
C TYR A 82 15.49 -0.24 -10.31
N ASN A 83 15.88 -0.44 -11.56
CA ASN A 83 15.53 0.54 -12.59
C ASN A 83 14.06 0.35 -13.03
N ARG A 84 13.51 1.26 -13.83
CA ARG A 84 12.12 1.21 -14.32
C ARG A 84 11.79 0.01 -15.22
N ASP A 85 12.83 -0.64 -15.78
CA ASP A 85 12.68 -1.86 -16.58
C ASP A 85 12.63 -3.14 -15.72
N GLY A 86 12.76 -3.03 -14.39
CA GLY A 86 12.75 -4.15 -13.46
C GLY A 86 14.10 -4.85 -13.27
N ARG A 87 15.20 -4.24 -13.75
CA ARG A 87 16.55 -4.77 -13.48
C ARG A 87 16.99 -4.34 -12.09
N LEU A 88 17.39 -5.31 -11.28
CA LEU A 88 17.97 -5.06 -9.96
C LEU A 88 19.27 -4.27 -10.10
N LEU A 89 19.41 -3.20 -9.33
CA LEU A 89 20.60 -2.34 -9.27
C LEU A 89 21.36 -2.55 -7.97
N ASP A 90 20.65 -2.65 -6.84
CA ASP A 90 21.26 -2.79 -5.52
C ASP A 90 20.32 -3.46 -4.53
N ILE A 91 20.85 -4.00 -3.43
CA ILE A 91 20.12 -4.60 -2.32
C ILE A 91 20.82 -4.28 -1.00
N TRP A 92 20.01 -4.09 0.06
CA TRP A 92 20.54 -3.95 1.41
C TRP A 92 19.49 -4.27 2.47
N GLY A 93 19.91 -4.29 3.74
CA GLY A 93 19.05 -4.47 4.92
C GLY A 93 18.82 -5.94 5.27
N THR A 94 19.06 -6.24 6.56
CA THR A 94 18.89 -7.57 7.15
C THR A 94 18.19 -7.53 8.52
N ASP A 95 17.94 -6.31 9.04
CA ASP A 95 17.58 -6.10 10.43
C ASP A 95 16.16 -5.54 10.63
N PHE A 96 15.33 -5.59 9.58
CA PHE A 96 13.95 -5.09 9.61
C PHE A 96 12.95 -6.24 9.42
N PRO A 97 12.74 -7.10 10.46
CA PRO A 97 11.87 -8.29 10.34
C PRO A 97 10.39 -7.91 10.18
N GLY A 98 9.98 -6.77 10.72
CA GLY A 98 8.64 -6.20 10.62
C GLY A 98 8.58 -5.01 9.66
N ALA A 99 9.51 -4.89 8.70
CA ALA A 99 9.50 -3.79 7.71
C ALA A 99 8.14 -3.65 7.06
N HIS A 100 7.52 -2.44 7.14
CA HIS A 100 6.14 -2.21 6.75
C HIS A 100 5.95 -0.92 5.94
N GLY A 101 6.08 0.26 6.53
CA GLY A 101 5.95 1.55 5.84
C GLY A 101 7.27 2.03 5.24
N LEU A 102 7.19 2.72 4.10
CA LEU A 102 8.33 3.28 3.39
C LEU A 102 8.01 4.66 2.84
N THR A 103 8.46 5.71 3.49
CA THR A 103 8.37 7.08 2.99
C THR A 103 9.72 7.55 2.45
N LEU A 104 9.73 8.09 1.23
CA LEU A 104 10.88 8.80 0.67
C LEU A 104 10.71 10.30 0.88
N LYS A 105 11.74 10.97 1.39
CA LYS A 105 11.74 12.43 1.56
C LYS A 105 13.04 13.03 1.07
N ASP A 106 12.90 14.06 0.24
CA ASP A 106 13.99 14.98 -0.09
C ASP A 106 14.14 16.03 1.02
N GLU A 107 15.33 16.11 1.59
CA GLU A 107 15.68 17.07 2.64
C GLU A 107 16.84 17.94 2.16
N GLY A 108 16.49 18.98 1.38
CA GLY A 108 17.48 19.94 0.90
C GLY A 108 18.41 19.41 -0.19
N GLY A 109 17.95 18.43 -0.98
CA GLY A 109 18.66 17.84 -2.12
C GLY A 109 19.20 16.44 -1.87
N GLU A 110 19.24 16.00 -0.62
CA GLU A 110 19.55 14.62 -0.23
C GLU A 110 18.25 13.87 0.09
N GLU A 111 18.10 12.64 -0.44
CA GLU A 111 16.92 11.80 -0.23
C GLU A 111 17.17 10.81 0.90
N PHE A 112 16.15 10.63 1.75
CA PHE A 112 16.16 9.70 2.86
C PHE A 112 14.94 8.79 2.82
N LEU A 113 15.10 7.58 3.33
CA LEU A 113 14.01 6.65 3.58
C LEU A 113 13.62 6.68 5.05
N TYR A 114 12.32 6.70 5.31
CA TYR A 114 11.72 6.52 6.61
C TYR A 114 11.02 5.17 6.59
N ILE A 115 11.47 4.25 7.41
CA ILE A 115 10.98 2.87 7.47
C ILE A 115 10.30 2.65 8.81
N THR A 116 9.07 2.14 8.79
CA THR A 116 8.45 1.61 10.01
C THR A 116 8.71 0.12 10.12
N ASP A 117 9.01 -0.35 11.33
CA ASP A 117 9.13 -1.78 11.63
C ASP A 117 8.15 -2.17 12.73
N THR A 118 7.16 -2.99 12.37
CA THR A 118 6.07 -3.40 13.24
C THR A 118 6.47 -4.42 14.31
N GLU A 119 7.55 -5.19 14.10
CA GLU A 119 8.09 -6.13 15.07
C GLU A 119 9.09 -5.46 16.03
N ARG A 120 9.84 -4.46 15.54
CA ARG A 120 10.76 -3.68 16.38
C ARG A 120 10.06 -2.53 17.11
N HIS A 121 8.85 -2.16 16.70
CA HIS A 121 8.11 -1.01 17.23
C HIS A 121 8.89 0.29 17.08
N GLU A 122 9.48 0.51 15.91
CA GLU A 122 10.40 1.60 15.63
C GLU A 122 10.09 2.27 14.29
N VAL A 123 10.51 3.54 14.21
CA VAL A 123 10.67 4.28 12.94
C VAL A 123 12.15 4.54 12.73
N ILE A 124 12.66 4.17 11.58
CA ILE A 124 14.08 4.25 11.24
C ILE A 124 14.25 5.17 10.04
N LYS A 125 15.12 6.18 10.15
CA LYS A 125 15.56 6.98 9.01
C LYS A 125 16.89 6.47 8.50
N THR A 126 16.96 6.22 7.17
CA THR A 126 18.19 5.79 6.50
C THR A 126 18.49 6.66 5.30
N THR A 127 19.77 6.65 4.87
CA THR A 127 20.15 7.05 3.51
C THR A 127 19.65 5.99 2.52
N LEU A 128 19.70 6.29 1.20
CA LEU A 128 19.25 5.35 0.17
C LEU A 128 20.14 4.09 0.07
N ASP A 129 21.36 4.14 0.59
CA ASP A 129 22.30 3.00 0.68
C ASP A 129 22.22 2.25 2.02
N GLY A 130 21.23 2.58 2.86
CA GLY A 130 20.92 1.83 4.08
C GLY A 130 21.67 2.24 5.34
N ARG A 131 22.47 3.31 5.33
CA ARG A 131 23.09 3.83 6.56
C ARG A 131 22.03 4.47 7.45
N ILE A 132 21.85 3.94 8.66
CA ILE A 132 20.92 4.49 9.65
C ILE A 132 21.38 5.89 10.07
N VAL A 133 20.46 6.86 9.98
CA VAL A 133 20.64 8.23 10.44
C VAL A 133 20.18 8.37 11.90
N TRP A 134 18.98 7.88 12.18
CA TRP A 134 18.43 7.78 13.52
C TRP A 134 17.34 6.69 13.60
N THR A 135 17.01 6.31 14.83
CA THR A 135 15.92 5.39 15.14
C THR A 135 15.07 5.98 16.26
N TRP A 136 13.75 6.06 16.06
CA TRP A 136 12.79 6.45 17.07
C TRP A 136 12.00 5.23 17.51
N ALA A 137 12.17 4.89 18.79
CA ALA A 137 11.48 3.78 19.42
C ALA A 137 10.16 4.21 20.07
N TYR A 138 9.58 3.34 20.83
CA TYR A 138 8.35 3.54 21.59
C TYR A 138 8.26 4.91 22.30
N PRO A 139 7.21 5.70 22.03
CA PRO A 139 7.09 7.09 22.51
C PRO A 139 6.54 7.16 23.93
N LYS A 140 7.31 6.71 24.92
CA LYS A 140 6.90 6.70 26.34
C LYS A 140 6.40 8.07 26.84
N ALA A 141 6.99 9.16 26.36
CA ALA A 141 6.64 10.51 26.79
C ALA A 141 5.26 10.98 26.28
N SER A 142 4.64 10.26 25.32
CA SER A 142 3.32 10.61 24.80
C SER A 142 2.20 10.48 25.82
N GLY A 143 2.35 9.60 26.83
CA GLY A 143 1.36 9.35 27.86
C GLY A 143 0.10 8.61 27.40
N VAL A 144 0.03 8.19 26.12
CA VAL A 144 -1.16 7.51 25.54
C VAL A 144 -1.01 5.99 25.45
N TYR A 145 0.16 5.46 25.82
CA TYR A 145 0.46 4.02 25.83
C TYR A 145 0.83 3.55 27.23
N ASP A 146 0.25 2.43 27.67
CA ASP A 146 0.58 1.79 28.94
C ASP A 146 1.84 0.90 28.83
N SER A 147 2.15 0.42 27.61
CA SER A 147 3.29 -0.45 27.36
C SER A 147 3.81 -0.33 25.92
N PRO A 148 5.08 -0.68 25.66
CA PRO A 148 5.65 -0.68 24.30
C PRO A 148 4.89 -1.51 23.30
N SER A 149 4.25 -2.60 23.71
CA SER A 149 3.48 -3.49 22.81
C SER A 149 2.20 -2.86 22.26
N GLN A 150 1.77 -1.73 22.79
CA GLN A 150 0.62 -0.97 22.27
C GLN A 150 0.99 -0.04 21.12
N TYR A 151 2.28 0.20 20.89
CA TYR A 151 2.78 1.01 19.79
C TYR A 151 3.31 0.12 18.66
N ILE A 152 2.63 0.10 17.51
CA ILE A 152 3.02 -0.70 16.34
C ILE A 152 2.86 0.18 15.09
N PRO A 153 3.91 0.98 14.76
CA PRO A 153 3.85 1.96 13.69
C PRO A 153 3.74 1.28 12.33
N THR A 154 2.83 1.79 11.52
CA THR A 154 2.57 1.24 10.17
C THR A 154 3.09 2.14 9.06
N GLU A 155 3.07 3.47 9.23
CA GLU A 155 3.44 4.39 8.18
C GLU A 155 3.90 5.74 8.73
N THR A 156 4.65 6.48 7.90
CA THR A 156 5.07 7.86 8.17
C THR A 156 4.64 8.82 7.08
N ALA A 157 4.52 10.10 7.42
CA ALA A 157 4.46 11.20 6.45
C ALA A 157 5.39 12.32 6.92
N VAL A 158 6.21 12.86 6.02
CA VAL A 158 7.25 13.84 6.36
C VAL A 158 6.96 15.16 5.65
N ALA A 159 6.74 16.22 6.43
CA ALA A 159 6.44 17.55 5.94
C ALA A 159 7.70 18.28 5.44
N ASP A 160 7.51 19.37 4.67
CA ASP A 160 8.64 20.15 4.12
C ASP A 160 9.45 20.89 5.19
N ASN A 161 8.84 21.18 6.35
CA ASN A 161 9.52 21.74 7.52
C ASN A 161 10.29 20.69 8.34
N GLY A 162 10.26 19.42 7.92
CA GLY A 162 10.90 18.29 8.59
C GLY A 162 10.07 17.65 9.71
N ASP A 163 8.82 18.09 9.92
CA ASP A 163 7.91 17.43 10.87
C ASP A 163 7.54 16.04 10.35
N VAL A 164 7.42 15.08 11.28
CA VAL A 164 7.13 13.69 10.99
C VAL A 164 5.82 13.28 11.67
N TYR A 165 4.91 12.75 10.87
CA TYR A 165 3.67 12.13 11.35
C TYR A 165 3.82 10.62 11.27
N ILE A 166 3.47 9.93 12.36
CA ILE A 166 3.57 8.47 12.45
C ILE A 166 2.18 7.91 12.74
N ALA A 167 1.71 7.02 11.88
CA ALA A 167 0.49 6.27 12.10
C ALA A 167 0.81 5.00 12.91
N ASP A 168 0.22 4.87 14.10
CA ASP A 168 0.28 3.66 14.94
C ASP A 168 -0.86 2.69 14.58
N GLY A 169 -0.91 2.29 13.31
CA GLY A 169 -2.09 1.64 12.71
C GLY A 169 -2.33 0.20 13.13
N TYR A 170 -1.35 -0.51 13.68
CA TYR A 170 -1.53 -1.85 14.26
C TYR A 170 -1.53 -1.82 15.79
N GLY A 171 -1.16 -0.70 16.39
CA GLY A 171 -1.22 -0.46 17.83
C GLY A 171 -2.52 0.19 18.29
N SER A 172 -2.42 1.31 18.99
CA SER A 172 -3.54 2.02 19.60
C SER A 172 -4.26 2.99 18.67
N GLN A 173 -3.85 3.08 17.39
CA GLN A 173 -4.48 3.87 16.33
C GLN A 173 -4.29 5.39 16.49
N TYR A 174 -3.29 5.82 17.23
CA TYR A 174 -2.93 7.23 17.31
C TYR A 174 -2.10 7.67 16.10
N ILE A 175 -2.20 8.95 15.78
CA ILE A 175 -1.28 9.65 14.91
C ILE A 175 -0.39 10.52 15.81
N LEU A 176 0.91 10.30 15.73
CA LEU A 176 1.90 11.03 16.51
C LEU A 176 2.57 12.07 15.60
N HIS A 177 2.61 13.32 16.04
CA HIS A 177 3.25 14.43 15.32
C HIS A 177 4.52 14.85 16.06
N TYR A 178 5.65 14.70 15.40
CA TYR A 178 6.97 15.11 15.89
C TYR A 178 7.53 16.24 15.04
N ASN A 179 8.31 17.13 15.67
CA ASN A 179 9.13 18.04 14.89
C ASN A 179 10.42 17.35 14.39
N GLN A 180 11.16 18.03 13.51
CA GLN A 180 12.43 17.50 12.96
C GLN A 180 13.49 17.15 14.01
N LYS A 181 13.38 17.64 15.27
CA LYS A 181 14.29 17.33 16.37
C LYS A 181 13.88 16.08 17.16
N GLY A 182 12.74 15.47 16.82
CA GLY A 182 12.18 14.32 17.51
C GLY A 182 11.42 14.70 18.80
N GLU A 183 10.98 15.96 18.94
CA GLU A 183 10.12 16.39 20.02
C GLU A 183 8.67 16.14 19.64
N LEU A 184 7.91 15.42 20.47
CA LEU A 184 6.50 15.15 20.25
C LEU A 184 5.70 16.44 20.44
N LEU A 185 4.99 16.87 19.40
CA LEU A 185 4.19 18.09 19.41
C LEU A 185 2.70 17.84 19.67
N ASN A 186 2.16 16.76 19.10
CA ASN A 186 0.73 16.44 19.18
C ASN A 186 0.49 14.94 19.05
N VAL A 187 -0.65 14.48 19.59
CA VAL A 187 -1.18 13.13 19.43
C VAL A 187 -2.68 13.24 19.20
N PHE A 188 -3.20 12.63 18.13
CA PHE A 188 -4.63 12.66 17.81
C PHE A 188 -5.10 11.32 17.25
N GLY A 189 -6.40 11.18 16.99
CA GLY A 189 -6.99 9.94 16.52
C GLY A 189 -7.34 9.00 17.66
N GLY A 190 -6.71 7.83 17.67
CA GLY A 190 -6.98 6.75 18.61
C GLY A 190 -8.02 5.76 18.10
N ARG A 191 -8.11 4.60 18.76
CA ARG A 191 -9.01 3.51 18.36
C ARG A 191 -10.47 3.87 18.62
N GLY A 192 -11.33 3.72 17.62
CA GLY A 192 -12.78 3.92 17.75
C GLY A 192 -13.48 4.08 16.40
N GLU A 193 -14.78 4.26 16.43
CA GLU A 193 -15.66 4.41 15.27
C GLU A 193 -16.07 5.86 15.00
N GLY A 194 -15.68 6.80 15.87
CA GLY A 194 -15.94 8.23 15.66
C GLY A 194 -15.23 8.78 14.42
N GLU A 195 -15.74 9.89 13.89
CA GLU A 195 -15.20 10.49 12.65
C GLU A 195 -13.70 10.78 12.73
N ALA A 196 -13.20 11.27 13.87
CA ALA A 196 -11.78 11.55 14.08
C ALA A 196 -10.99 10.34 14.63
N GLN A 197 -11.62 9.17 14.81
CA GLN A 197 -11.00 7.95 15.31
C GLN A 197 -10.78 6.94 14.20
N PHE A 198 -10.03 5.87 14.49
CA PHE A 198 -9.67 4.89 13.47
C PHE A 198 -9.93 3.45 13.93
N LEU A 199 -10.37 2.63 12.99
CA LEU A 199 -10.20 1.20 12.99
C LEU A 199 -9.19 0.88 11.88
N ASN A 200 -7.93 0.67 12.30
CA ASN A 200 -6.76 0.48 11.47
C ASN A 200 -6.33 1.75 10.68
N ALA A 201 -5.68 2.70 11.37
CA ALA A 201 -4.99 3.87 10.78
C ALA A 201 -3.76 3.40 10.00
N HIS A 202 -3.96 2.72 8.85
CA HIS A 202 -2.93 1.91 8.22
C HIS A 202 -1.88 2.72 7.48
N GLY A 203 -2.30 3.71 6.70
CA GLY A 203 -1.43 4.53 5.88
C GLY A 203 -1.70 6.02 6.07
N ILE A 204 -0.67 6.83 5.89
CA ILE A 204 -0.73 8.29 5.97
C ILE A 204 0.15 8.90 4.89
N CYS A 205 -0.31 9.99 4.28
CA CYS A 205 0.53 10.84 3.45
C CYS A 205 0.15 12.31 3.63
N ILE A 206 0.98 13.22 3.11
CA ILE A 206 0.66 14.65 3.01
C ILE A 206 0.12 14.92 1.61
N ASP A 207 -1.08 15.50 1.56
CA ASP A 207 -1.72 15.98 0.34
C ASP A 207 -1.48 17.48 0.20
N GLN A 208 -0.76 17.87 -0.86
CA GLN A 208 -0.46 19.27 -1.19
C GLN A 208 -1.28 19.79 -2.38
N ARG A 209 -2.28 19.03 -2.87
CA ARG A 209 -3.11 19.42 -4.02
C ARG A 209 -4.00 20.63 -3.73
N GLY A 210 -4.36 20.87 -2.46
CA GLY A 210 -5.21 21.97 -2.02
C GLY A 210 -4.45 23.27 -1.80
N GLN A 211 -5.16 24.28 -1.27
CA GLN A 211 -4.58 25.58 -0.92
C GLN A 211 -3.63 25.49 0.30
N ALA A 212 -3.86 24.53 1.17
CA ALA A 212 -3.03 24.23 2.33
C ALA A 212 -2.80 22.70 2.38
N PRO A 213 -1.64 22.24 2.90
CA PRO A 213 -1.38 20.83 3.05
C PRO A 213 -2.35 20.19 4.07
N GLU A 214 -2.75 18.96 3.76
CA GLU A 214 -3.58 18.12 4.63
C GLU A 214 -2.95 16.74 4.79
N LEU A 215 -3.32 16.03 5.84
CA LEU A 215 -3.00 14.63 6.00
C LEU A 215 -4.14 13.77 5.43
N LEU A 216 -3.82 12.85 4.53
CA LEU A 216 -4.71 11.77 4.13
C LEU A 216 -4.36 10.54 4.96
N ILE A 217 -5.31 10.03 5.73
CA ILE A 217 -5.11 8.90 6.63
C ILE A 217 -6.16 7.83 6.33
N THR A 218 -5.72 6.61 6.08
CA THR A 218 -6.64 5.51 5.80
C THR A 218 -7.19 4.91 7.08
N ALA A 219 -8.50 4.79 7.17
CA ALA A 219 -9.21 4.02 8.18
C ALA A 219 -9.68 2.71 7.53
N ARG A 220 -8.75 1.75 7.37
CA ARG A 220 -8.90 0.56 6.51
C ARG A 220 -10.17 -0.23 6.82
N GLN A 221 -10.42 -0.56 8.08
CA GLN A 221 -11.58 -1.36 8.48
C GLN A 221 -12.91 -0.60 8.40
N GLN A 222 -12.84 0.73 8.31
CA GLN A 222 -14.03 1.57 8.11
C GLN A 222 -14.30 1.82 6.61
N ASN A 223 -13.42 1.36 5.70
CA ASN A 223 -13.44 1.67 4.27
C ASN A 223 -13.47 3.18 4.00
N GLN A 224 -12.66 3.93 4.71
CA GLN A 224 -12.64 5.38 4.68
C GLN A 224 -11.23 5.93 4.46
N LEU A 225 -11.14 7.00 3.69
CA LEU A 225 -9.99 7.90 3.64
C LEU A 225 -10.36 9.19 4.39
N LYS A 226 -9.64 9.49 5.47
CA LYS A 226 -9.93 10.64 6.32
C LYS A 226 -8.95 11.76 6.05
N ARG A 227 -9.44 12.99 5.99
CA ARG A 227 -8.68 14.22 5.76
C ARG A 227 -8.52 14.95 7.08
N PHE A 228 -7.29 15.31 7.42
CA PHE A 228 -6.98 16.08 8.63
C PHE A 228 -6.11 17.27 8.27
N GLY A 229 -6.24 18.36 9.00
CA GLY A 229 -5.25 19.43 8.97
C GLY A 229 -3.93 18.95 9.57
N MET A 230 -2.84 19.67 9.27
CA MET A 230 -1.52 19.39 9.86
C MET A 230 -1.51 19.55 11.38
N ASP A 231 -2.51 20.23 11.96
CA ASP A 231 -2.75 20.37 13.41
C ASP A 231 -3.52 19.18 14.04
N GLY A 232 -3.93 18.20 13.22
CA GLY A 232 -4.72 17.04 13.65
C GLY A 232 -6.23 17.29 13.72
N ALA A 233 -6.73 18.44 13.23
CA ALA A 233 -8.16 18.70 13.15
C ALA A 233 -8.79 17.96 11.95
N LEU A 234 -9.88 17.22 12.18
CA LEU A 234 -10.62 16.54 11.10
C LEU A 234 -11.18 17.57 10.12
N LYS A 235 -10.98 17.32 8.83
CA LYS A 235 -11.46 18.16 7.70
C LYS A 235 -12.57 17.47 6.91
N GLY A 236 -12.61 16.15 6.88
CA GLY A 236 -13.64 15.39 6.17
C GLY A 236 -13.33 13.91 6.08
N VAL A 237 -14.33 13.17 5.62
CA VAL A 237 -14.27 11.73 5.42
C VAL A 237 -14.72 11.41 4.00
N ILE A 238 -14.00 10.51 3.34
CA ILE A 238 -14.31 10.00 2.00
C ILE A 238 -14.64 8.52 2.17
N ASP A 239 -15.89 8.14 1.90
CA ASP A 239 -16.34 6.77 1.98
C ASP A 239 -15.98 6.00 0.70
N LEU A 240 -15.35 4.86 0.87
CA LEU A 240 -14.93 3.95 -0.21
C LEU A 240 -15.46 2.54 0.08
N PRO A 241 -16.78 2.35 0.10
CA PRO A 241 -17.41 1.12 0.56
C PRO A 241 -16.88 -0.10 -0.20
N GLY A 242 -16.50 -1.14 0.54
CA GLY A 242 -15.91 -2.37 -0.01
C GLY A 242 -14.45 -2.25 -0.44
N ALA A 243 -13.80 -1.10 -0.23
CA ALA A 243 -12.38 -0.91 -0.49
C ALA A 243 -11.60 -0.80 0.83
N TYR A 244 -10.89 -1.85 1.21
CA TYR A 244 -10.00 -1.88 2.38
C TYR A 244 -8.64 -1.33 1.99
N ILE A 245 -8.54 -0.01 2.02
CA ILE A 245 -7.41 0.76 1.46
C ILE A 245 -6.16 0.74 2.35
N CYS A 246 -5.00 0.74 1.71
CA CYS A 246 -3.68 0.87 2.33
C CYS A 246 -3.16 2.32 2.27
N ARG A 247 -1.85 2.52 2.03
CA ARG A 247 -1.25 3.85 1.97
C ARG A 247 -1.83 4.68 0.82
N PRO A 248 -2.18 5.97 1.05
CA PRO A 248 -2.50 6.89 -0.03
C PRO A 248 -1.21 7.44 -0.65
N VAL A 249 -1.15 7.48 -1.98
CA VAL A 249 -0.05 8.05 -2.75
C VAL A 249 -0.59 9.16 -3.64
N VAL A 250 -0.15 10.39 -3.40
CA VAL A 250 -0.52 11.54 -4.22
C VAL A 250 0.44 11.64 -5.40
N HIS A 251 -0.08 11.66 -6.62
CA HIS A 251 0.68 11.92 -7.84
C HIS A 251 -0.12 12.81 -8.78
N GLY A 252 0.46 13.96 -9.16
CA GLY A 252 -0.27 15.00 -9.89
C GLY A 252 -1.52 15.46 -9.15
N SER A 253 -2.67 15.43 -9.81
CA SER A 253 -3.96 15.77 -9.20
C SER A 253 -4.68 14.57 -8.55
N ASN A 254 -4.13 13.36 -8.63
CA ASN A 254 -4.80 12.12 -8.26
C ASN A 254 -4.25 11.52 -6.97
N VAL A 255 -5.07 10.65 -6.34
CA VAL A 255 -4.65 9.79 -5.23
C VAL A 255 -4.79 8.33 -5.64
N TYR A 256 -3.72 7.58 -5.45
CA TYR A 256 -3.66 6.16 -5.74
C TYR A 256 -3.58 5.39 -4.42
N LEU A 257 -4.35 4.31 -4.32
CA LEU A 257 -4.37 3.47 -3.13
C LEU A 257 -4.41 1.99 -3.54
N ALA A 258 -3.56 1.19 -2.95
CA ALA A 258 -3.77 -0.25 -2.97
C ALA A 258 -4.97 -0.59 -2.07
N THR A 259 -5.87 -1.44 -2.55
CA THR A 259 -7.02 -1.97 -1.83
C THR A 259 -6.75 -3.43 -1.55
N ILE A 260 -6.33 -3.74 -0.31
CA ILE A 260 -5.79 -5.08 0.04
C ILE A 260 -6.87 -6.16 0.04
N TRP A 261 -8.09 -5.81 0.46
CA TRP A 261 -9.29 -6.65 0.42
C TRP A 261 -10.44 -5.88 -0.18
N SER A 262 -11.44 -6.58 -0.67
CA SER A 262 -12.60 -5.95 -1.30
C SER A 262 -13.93 -6.61 -0.91
N GLY A 263 -15.02 -5.90 -1.18
CA GLY A 263 -16.36 -6.36 -0.88
C GLY A 263 -16.62 -6.52 0.62
N ASP A 264 -16.74 -7.74 1.09
CA ASP A 264 -16.94 -8.10 2.51
C ASP A 264 -15.62 -8.23 3.30
N GLY A 265 -14.47 -7.88 2.70
CA GLY A 265 -13.15 -8.03 3.31
C GLY A 265 -12.53 -9.42 3.16
N SER A 266 -13.04 -10.24 2.24
CA SER A 266 -12.52 -11.58 1.98
C SER A 266 -11.06 -11.55 1.56
N SER A 267 -10.27 -12.46 2.12
CA SER A 267 -8.86 -12.65 1.79
C SER A 267 -8.68 -13.11 0.33
N GLY A 268 -7.57 -12.70 -0.30
CA GLY A 268 -7.26 -13.06 -1.70
C GLY A 268 -8.04 -12.24 -2.71
N THR A 269 -8.64 -11.12 -2.30
CA THR A 269 -9.27 -10.12 -3.15
C THR A 269 -8.51 -8.81 -3.06
N GLY A 270 -8.60 -7.96 -4.07
CA GLY A 270 -7.98 -6.65 -4.02
C GLY A 270 -7.81 -6.03 -5.41
N PHE A 271 -7.59 -4.74 -5.42
CA PHE A 271 -7.44 -3.95 -6.65
C PHE A 271 -6.69 -2.64 -6.34
N VAL A 272 -6.43 -1.81 -7.34
CA VAL A 272 -5.92 -0.45 -7.13
C VAL A 272 -7.08 0.53 -7.23
N SER A 273 -7.21 1.46 -6.27
CA SER A 273 -8.19 2.56 -6.29
C SER A 273 -7.51 3.84 -6.76
N ILE A 274 -8.14 4.57 -7.69
CA ILE A 274 -7.64 5.86 -8.20
C ILE A 274 -8.73 6.91 -8.02
N LEU A 275 -8.40 7.95 -7.21
CA LEU A 275 -9.28 9.07 -6.98
C LEU A 275 -8.79 10.32 -7.74
N ASP A 276 -9.72 11.12 -8.24
CA ASP A 276 -9.45 12.38 -8.93
C ASP A 276 -9.14 13.54 -7.96
N GLU A 277 -8.98 14.76 -8.50
CA GLU A 277 -8.76 15.99 -7.74
C GLU A 277 -9.89 16.34 -6.76
N HIS A 278 -11.08 15.79 -6.96
CA HIS A 278 -12.25 15.95 -6.08
C HIS A 278 -12.41 14.78 -5.08
N ASN A 279 -11.42 13.89 -5.03
CA ASN A 279 -11.42 12.66 -4.23
C ASN A 279 -12.56 11.69 -4.56
N ARG A 280 -13.04 11.70 -5.80
CA ARG A 280 -13.99 10.71 -6.32
C ARG A 280 -13.23 9.54 -6.92
N LEU A 281 -13.64 8.31 -6.61
CA LEU A 281 -13.07 7.12 -7.23
C LEU A 281 -13.45 7.10 -8.71
N VAL A 282 -12.46 7.17 -9.59
CA VAL A 282 -12.65 7.24 -11.06
C VAL A 282 -12.19 5.99 -11.80
N SER A 283 -11.31 5.21 -11.18
CA SER A 283 -10.85 3.93 -11.75
C SER A 283 -10.49 2.94 -10.65
N ALA A 284 -10.67 1.66 -10.96
CA ALA A 284 -10.34 0.55 -10.08
C ALA A 284 -9.67 -0.59 -10.87
N PRO A 285 -8.37 -0.47 -11.27
CA PRO A 285 -7.64 -1.55 -11.93
C PRO A 285 -7.73 -2.87 -11.16
N GLY A 286 -8.40 -3.88 -11.73
CA GLY A 286 -8.73 -5.16 -11.10
C GLY A 286 -10.07 -5.24 -10.40
N GLY A 287 -10.67 -4.10 -10.07
CA GLY A 287 -11.99 -3.98 -9.45
C GLY A 287 -13.12 -3.68 -10.43
N VAL A 288 -14.33 -3.62 -9.92
CA VAL A 288 -15.52 -3.20 -10.67
C VAL A 288 -15.41 -1.71 -11.04
N ALA A 289 -16.04 -1.31 -12.15
CA ALA A 289 -16.10 0.11 -12.53
C ALA A 289 -16.83 0.91 -11.43
N PRO A 290 -16.28 2.07 -11.01
CA PRO A 290 -16.95 2.92 -10.03
C PRO A 290 -18.31 3.41 -10.55
N VAL A 291 -19.33 3.28 -9.73
CA VAL A 291 -20.69 3.76 -10.02
C VAL A 291 -21.16 4.60 -8.85
N TYR A 292 -21.67 5.80 -9.15
CA TYR A 292 -22.27 6.69 -8.15
C TYR A 292 -23.78 6.75 -8.35
N GLU A 293 -24.53 6.65 -7.24
CA GLU A 293 -25.96 6.87 -7.20
C GLU A 293 -26.26 7.91 -6.12
N GLU A 294 -26.98 8.94 -6.46
CA GLU A 294 -27.27 10.05 -5.55
C GLU A 294 -25.99 10.57 -4.87
N ASP A 295 -24.90 10.67 -5.63
CA ASP A 295 -23.55 11.07 -5.20
C ASP A 295 -22.81 10.11 -4.24
N GLN A 296 -23.38 8.94 -3.97
CA GLN A 296 -22.77 7.90 -3.14
C GLN A 296 -22.12 6.82 -4.02
N LEU A 297 -20.88 6.43 -3.70
CA LEU A 297 -20.18 5.34 -4.37
C LEU A 297 -20.83 4.01 -4.01
N ARG A 298 -21.16 3.20 -5.02
CA ARG A 298 -21.58 1.82 -4.82
C ARG A 298 -20.45 0.95 -4.27
N PRO A 299 -20.74 -0.12 -3.49
CA PRO A 299 -19.72 -1.01 -2.95
C PRO A 299 -18.80 -1.57 -4.02
N MET A 300 -17.50 -1.45 -3.78
CA MET A 300 -16.42 -1.90 -4.65
C MET A 300 -16.02 -3.34 -4.35
N TYR A 301 -15.68 -4.10 -5.39
CA TYR A 301 -15.19 -5.47 -5.27
C TYR A 301 -14.29 -5.84 -6.45
N GLN A 302 -13.41 -6.83 -6.22
CA GLN A 302 -12.53 -7.35 -7.26
C GLN A 302 -13.34 -8.11 -8.33
N VAL A 303 -13.05 -7.87 -9.60
CA VAL A 303 -13.64 -8.59 -10.74
C VAL A 303 -12.61 -9.39 -11.54
N LEU A 304 -11.34 -8.95 -11.54
CA LEU A 304 -10.24 -9.64 -12.20
C LEU A 304 -9.17 -10.00 -11.17
N ARG A 305 -8.91 -11.30 -11.02
CA ARG A 305 -7.99 -11.84 -10.01
C ARG A 305 -6.54 -11.72 -10.48
N VAL A 306 -6.08 -10.48 -10.66
CA VAL A 306 -4.67 -10.15 -10.94
C VAL A 306 -3.89 -9.99 -9.64
N PHE A 307 -4.52 -9.38 -8.63
CA PHE A 307 -3.93 -9.15 -7.33
C PHE A 307 -4.48 -10.13 -6.30
N THR A 308 -3.61 -10.52 -5.36
CA THR A 308 -4.00 -11.32 -4.18
C THR A 308 -4.24 -10.40 -2.98
N HIS A 309 -3.22 -9.65 -2.57
CA HIS A 309 -3.30 -8.67 -1.49
C HIS A 309 -2.42 -7.48 -1.85
N PRO A 310 -2.86 -6.60 -2.77
CA PRO A 310 -2.09 -5.40 -3.09
C PRO A 310 -1.99 -4.53 -1.83
N HIS A 311 -0.75 -4.20 -1.45
CA HIS A 311 -0.47 -3.51 -0.20
C HIS A 311 -0.03 -2.07 -0.42
N ASP A 312 0.65 -1.80 -1.53
CA ASP A 312 1.06 -0.46 -1.92
C ASP A 312 1.07 -0.28 -3.43
N VAL A 313 1.04 0.97 -3.85
CA VAL A 313 1.18 1.39 -5.25
C VAL A 313 2.15 2.57 -5.33
N CYS A 314 3.22 2.41 -6.10
CA CYS A 314 4.10 3.51 -6.50
C CYS A 314 3.72 3.95 -7.91
N VAL A 315 3.79 5.25 -8.17
CA VAL A 315 3.46 5.85 -9.48
C VAL A 315 4.70 6.55 -10.00
N ASP A 316 5.12 6.25 -11.24
CA ASP A 316 6.24 6.94 -11.88
C ASP A 316 5.78 8.18 -12.68
N GLU A 317 6.74 8.93 -13.23
CA GLU A 317 6.49 10.15 -14.01
C GLU A 317 5.71 9.92 -15.32
N ASP A 318 5.63 8.67 -15.82
CA ASP A 318 4.83 8.28 -16.97
C ASP A 318 3.47 7.69 -16.55
N GLU A 319 3.10 7.85 -15.26
CA GLU A 319 1.89 7.29 -14.64
C GLU A 319 1.79 5.76 -14.70
N ASN A 320 2.92 5.04 -14.85
CA ASN A 320 2.92 3.60 -14.64
C ASN A 320 2.82 3.30 -13.15
N LEU A 321 2.15 2.19 -12.80
CA LEU A 321 1.96 1.77 -11.43
C LEU A 321 2.83 0.55 -11.13
N TYR A 322 3.43 0.53 -9.95
CA TYR A 322 4.16 -0.62 -9.40
C TYR A 322 3.44 -1.04 -8.14
N VAL A 323 2.91 -2.27 -8.11
CA VAL A 323 2.03 -2.75 -7.06
C VAL A 323 2.75 -3.81 -6.24
N ALA A 324 3.02 -3.50 -4.97
CA ALA A 324 3.51 -4.45 -3.98
C ALA A 324 2.37 -5.31 -3.44
N GLN A 325 2.66 -6.56 -3.04
CA GLN A 325 1.66 -7.46 -2.49
C GLN A 325 2.14 -8.10 -1.18
N TRP A 326 1.28 -8.04 -0.17
CA TRP A 326 1.47 -8.71 1.11
C TRP A 326 0.88 -10.13 1.07
N ASN A 327 1.50 -11.09 1.75
CA ASN A 327 1.00 -12.47 1.88
C ASN A 327 0.48 -13.07 0.56
N ALA A 328 1.24 -12.86 -0.51
CA ALA A 328 0.88 -13.27 -1.87
C ALA A 328 1.79 -14.39 -2.39
N GLY A 329 2.38 -15.20 -1.51
CA GLY A 329 3.22 -16.34 -1.87
C GLY A 329 4.63 -15.94 -2.32
N PHE A 330 5.23 -14.93 -1.68
CA PHE A 330 6.59 -14.44 -1.98
C PHE A 330 6.74 -13.89 -3.40
N THR A 331 5.72 -13.18 -3.87
CA THR A 331 5.71 -12.58 -5.22
C THR A 331 6.42 -11.24 -5.26
N TYR A 332 7.13 -10.99 -6.36
CA TYR A 332 7.67 -9.67 -6.69
C TYR A 332 6.53 -8.73 -7.11
N PRO A 333 6.79 -7.40 -7.15
CA PRO A 333 5.78 -6.43 -7.56
C PRO A 333 5.24 -6.66 -8.97
N ILE A 334 4.03 -6.19 -9.22
CA ILE A 334 3.39 -6.19 -10.54
C ILE A 334 3.50 -4.78 -11.12
N LYS A 335 3.93 -4.64 -12.38
CA LYS A 335 3.88 -3.36 -13.09
C LYS A 335 2.61 -3.26 -13.92
N LEU A 336 1.99 -2.11 -13.87
CA LEU A 336 0.89 -1.71 -14.73
C LEU A 336 1.35 -0.54 -15.60
N THR A 337 1.50 -0.77 -16.89
CA THR A 337 1.94 0.27 -17.85
C THR A 337 0.75 1.04 -18.39
N ARG A 338 0.78 2.37 -18.28
CA ARG A 338 -0.24 3.28 -18.76
C ARG A 338 -0.49 3.10 -20.27
N VAL A 339 -1.76 3.13 -20.74
CA VAL A 339 -2.17 2.99 -22.16
C VAL A 339 -3.16 4.04 -22.55
#